data_37b2475aaca7d51641d9525d4dff3f18
#
_entry.id   37b2475aaca7d51641d9525d4dff3f18
#
_cell.length_a   1.000
_cell.length_b   1.000
_cell.length_c   1.000
_cell.angle_alpha   90.00
_cell.angle_beta   90.00
_cell.angle_gamma   90.00
#
_symmetry.space_group_name_H-M   'P 1'
#
loop_
_entity.id
_entity.type
_entity.pdbx_description
1 polymer ?
#
loop_
_entity_poly.entity_id
_entity_poly.type
_entity_poly.pdbx_seq_one_letter_code
_entity_poly.pdbx_strand_id
1 'polypeptide(L)'
;MQKKRLKILMLNPPFLPKFSRSSRSPAVTKGGTIYYPLWLAYTTGVLEKAGFETMLLDAPAESLSLQETAKKAAEFKPGMVVLDTSTASIYNDVKVAEEL
;
A
#
# COMPACT_ATOMS: atom_id res chain seq x y z
N MET A 1 -11.78 -28.09 -11.71
CA MET A 1 -10.58 -27.34 -12.14
C MET A 1 -10.43 -26.09 -11.28
N GLN A 2 -9.29 -25.94 -10.65
CA GLN A 2 -9.05 -24.77 -9.84
C GLN A 2 -8.59 -23.61 -10.71
N LYS A 3 -9.28 -22.49 -10.61
CA LYS A 3 -8.81 -21.26 -11.25
C LYS A 3 -7.62 -20.74 -10.46
N LYS A 4 -6.56 -20.41 -11.18
CA LYS A 4 -5.44 -19.71 -10.58
C LYS A 4 -5.93 -18.35 -10.13
N ARG A 5 -5.89 -18.10 -8.82
CA ARG A 5 -6.37 -16.83 -8.29
C ARG A 5 -5.34 -15.75 -8.50
N LEU A 6 -5.81 -14.58 -8.89
CA LEU A 6 -4.96 -13.40 -8.98
C LEU A 6 -4.54 -13.00 -7.57
N LYS A 7 -3.24 -12.84 -7.36
CA LYS A 7 -2.71 -12.31 -6.10
C LYS A 7 -2.62 -10.80 -6.23
N ILE A 8 -3.20 -10.09 -5.29
CA ILE A 8 -3.27 -8.63 -5.32
C ILE A 8 -2.55 -8.06 -4.10
N LEU A 9 -1.53 -7.24 -4.35
CA LEU A 9 -0.85 -6.50 -3.30
C LEU A 9 -1.55 -5.16 -3.13
N MET A 10 -2.03 -4.91 -1.91
CA MET A 10 -2.68 -3.65 -1.53
C MET A 10 -1.64 -2.83 -0.77
N LEU A 11 -1.09 -1.81 -1.41
CA LEU A 11 0.07 -1.10 -0.91
C LEU A 11 -0.24 0.34 -0.54
N ASN A 12 0.10 0.71 0.70
CA ASN A 12 0.28 2.10 1.09
C ASN A 12 1.77 2.39 0.92
N PRO A 13 2.17 3.15 -0.12
CA PRO A 13 3.58 3.27 -0.49
C PRO A 13 4.43 3.99 0.54
N PRO A 14 5.74 3.69 0.61
CA PRO A 14 6.65 4.47 1.45
C PRO A 14 6.78 5.89 0.90
N PHE A 15 6.97 6.85 1.79
CA PHE A 15 7.19 8.24 1.45
C PHE A 15 8.00 8.88 2.57
N LEU A 16 7.62 10.08 3.00
CA LEU A 16 8.28 10.75 4.11
C LEU A 16 8.04 9.98 5.42
N PRO A 17 8.99 10.02 6.37
CA PRO A 17 8.77 9.38 7.66
C PRO A 17 7.48 9.89 8.30
N LYS A 18 6.65 8.95 8.79
CA LYS A 18 5.40 9.27 9.48
C LYS A 18 4.38 10.04 8.64
N PHE A 19 4.45 9.91 7.33
CA PHE A 19 3.47 10.49 6.43
C PHE A 19 2.18 9.68 6.44
N SER A 20 1.05 10.34 6.64
CA SER A 20 -0.26 9.70 6.61
C SER A 20 -1.07 10.17 5.39
N ARG A 21 -1.49 9.24 4.55
CA ARG A 21 -2.34 9.52 3.38
C ARG A 21 -3.82 9.55 3.74
N SER A 22 -4.17 8.87 4.82
CA SER A 22 -5.56 8.69 5.23
C SER A 22 -6.07 9.80 6.15
N SER A 23 -5.22 10.76 6.50
CA SER A 23 -5.65 11.89 7.30
C SER A 23 -6.48 12.84 6.43
N ARG A 24 -7.27 13.69 7.09
CA ARG A 24 -8.08 14.70 6.41
C ARG A 24 -7.24 15.58 5.49
N SER A 25 -6.02 15.85 5.91
CA SER A 25 -5.02 16.58 5.14
C SER A 25 -3.78 15.70 5.11
N PRO A 26 -3.53 14.95 4.04
CA PRO A 26 -2.37 14.06 3.99
C PRO A 26 -1.09 14.84 4.25
N ALA A 27 -0.34 14.44 5.27
CA ALA A 27 0.85 15.15 5.71
C ALA A 27 1.62 14.33 6.75
N VAL A 28 2.82 14.83 7.07
CA VAL A 28 3.54 14.38 8.25
C VAL A 28 2.90 15.07 9.46
N THR A 29 2.36 14.31 10.37
CA THR A 29 1.66 14.86 11.54
C THR A 29 2.67 15.31 12.59
N LYS A 30 2.30 16.34 13.39
CA LYS A 30 3.16 16.88 14.43
C LYS A 30 3.61 15.85 15.44
N GLY A 31 2.70 15.00 15.88
CA GLY A 31 3.00 13.95 16.84
C GLY A 31 3.52 12.66 16.23
N GLY A 32 3.69 12.62 14.92
CA GLY A 32 4.07 11.40 14.22
C GLY A 32 2.96 10.37 14.17
N THR A 33 1.72 10.77 14.44
CA THR A 33 0.57 9.87 14.36
C THR A 33 0.28 9.53 12.91
N ILE A 34 0.17 8.23 12.63
CA ILE A 34 -0.18 7.75 11.31
C ILE A 34 -1.58 7.15 11.38
N TYR A 35 -2.48 7.69 10.56
CA TYR A 35 -3.83 7.16 10.49
C TYR A 35 -3.85 5.88 9.67
N TYR A 36 -4.70 4.96 10.08
CA TYR A 36 -4.87 3.69 9.40
C TYR A 36 -5.35 3.92 7.96
N PRO A 37 -4.83 3.19 6.95
CA PRO A 37 -5.26 3.36 5.56
C PRO A 37 -6.64 2.74 5.33
N LEU A 38 -7.66 3.44 5.78
CA LEU A 38 -9.03 2.94 5.88
C LEU A 38 -9.59 2.46 4.53
N TRP A 39 -9.46 3.27 3.50
CA TRP A 39 -10.01 2.92 2.19
C TRP A 39 -9.29 1.72 1.57
N LEU A 40 -7.98 1.66 1.74
CA LEU A 40 -7.19 0.53 1.26
C LEU A 40 -7.57 -0.75 2.00
N ALA A 41 -7.73 -0.66 3.32
CA ALA A 41 -8.13 -1.81 4.12
C ALA A 41 -9.54 -2.28 3.77
N TYR A 42 -10.46 -1.35 3.56
CA TYR A 42 -11.83 -1.67 3.16
C TYR A 42 -11.84 -2.41 1.82
N THR A 43 -11.10 -1.89 0.84
CA THR A 43 -11.00 -2.51 -0.48
C THR A 43 -10.37 -3.89 -0.40
N THR A 44 -9.36 -4.06 0.46
CA THR A 44 -8.73 -5.36 0.69
C THR A 44 -9.77 -6.38 1.16
N GLY A 45 -10.61 -5.99 2.12
CA GLY A 45 -11.66 -6.87 2.63
C GLY A 45 -12.66 -7.27 1.56
N VAL A 46 -13.05 -6.33 0.69
CA VAL A 46 -13.97 -6.60 -0.42
C VAL A 46 -13.35 -7.62 -1.38
N LEU A 47 -12.07 -7.46 -1.71
CA LEU A 47 -11.39 -8.37 -2.63
C LEU A 47 -11.21 -9.76 -2.03
N GLU A 48 -10.89 -9.85 -0.74
CA GLU A 48 -10.82 -11.15 -0.05
C GLU A 48 -12.16 -11.87 -0.08
N LYS A 49 -13.23 -11.13 0.17
CA LYS A 49 -14.58 -11.70 0.14
C LYS A 49 -14.95 -12.19 -1.25
N ALA A 50 -14.42 -11.55 -2.29
CA ALA A 50 -14.61 -11.97 -3.68
C ALA A 50 -13.75 -13.18 -4.06
N GLY A 51 -12.85 -13.61 -3.19
CA GLY A 51 -12.04 -14.82 -3.39
C GLY A 51 -10.62 -14.58 -3.89
N PHE A 52 -10.15 -13.34 -3.93
CA PHE A 52 -8.77 -13.05 -4.30
C PHE A 52 -7.83 -13.24 -3.12
N GLU A 53 -6.61 -13.66 -3.40
CA GLU A 53 -5.56 -13.68 -2.40
C GLU A 53 -4.94 -12.29 -2.32
N THR A 54 -4.99 -11.66 -1.15
CA THR A 54 -4.52 -10.28 -0.98
C THR A 54 -3.47 -10.19 0.13
N MET A 55 -2.61 -9.18 0.02
CA MET A 55 -1.72 -8.77 1.10
C MET A 55 -1.82 -7.26 1.22
N LEU A 56 -2.12 -6.78 2.43
CA LEU A 56 -2.12 -5.36 2.74
C LEU A 56 -0.78 -5.00 3.36
N LEU A 57 -0.05 -4.10 2.70
CA LEU A 57 1.26 -3.65 3.16
C LEU A 57 1.22 -2.14 3.39
N ASP A 58 1.34 -1.75 4.65
CA ASP A 58 1.37 -0.35 5.05
C ASP A 58 2.82 0.06 5.31
N ALA A 59 3.52 0.46 4.26
CA ALA A 59 4.94 0.77 4.35
C ALA A 59 5.26 1.91 5.31
N PRO A 60 4.51 3.03 5.34
CA PRO A 60 4.78 4.08 6.32
C PRO A 60 4.64 3.60 7.77
N ALA A 61 3.63 2.81 8.07
CA ALA A 61 3.40 2.30 9.43
C ALA A 61 4.50 1.35 9.87
N GLU A 62 5.05 0.57 8.94
CA GLU A 62 6.13 -0.38 9.21
C GLU A 62 7.51 0.23 9.01
N SER A 63 7.58 1.51 8.69
CA SER A 63 8.84 2.23 8.42
C SER A 63 9.70 1.57 7.35
N LEU A 64 9.06 1.05 6.31
CA LEU A 64 9.77 0.38 5.22
C LEU A 64 10.33 1.38 4.22
N SER A 65 11.56 1.11 3.77
CA SER A 65 12.15 1.84 2.65
C SER A 65 11.55 1.34 1.32
N LEU A 66 11.86 2.03 0.23
CA LEU A 66 11.46 1.58 -1.10
C LEU A 66 12.02 0.18 -1.40
N GLN A 67 13.30 -0.04 -1.07
CA GLN A 67 13.94 -1.33 -1.31
C GLN A 67 13.29 -2.46 -0.50
N GLU A 68 12.99 -2.20 0.76
CA GLU A 68 12.32 -3.17 1.61
C GLU A 68 10.90 -3.47 1.12
N THR A 69 10.19 -2.45 0.67
CA THR A 69 8.86 -2.58 0.10
C THR A 69 8.89 -3.42 -1.17
N ALA A 70 9.83 -3.13 -2.07
CA ALA A 70 9.99 -3.88 -3.32
C ALA A 70 10.34 -5.35 -3.05
N LYS A 71 11.17 -5.62 -2.04
CA LYS A 71 11.51 -6.98 -1.66
C LYS A 71 10.29 -7.76 -1.18
N LYS A 72 9.48 -7.15 -0.32
CA LYS A 72 8.25 -7.79 0.18
C LYS A 72 7.25 -8.03 -0.95
N ALA A 73 7.13 -7.08 -1.87
CA ALA A 73 6.27 -7.24 -3.04
C ALA A 73 6.75 -8.40 -3.91
N ALA A 74 8.04 -8.49 -4.17
CA ALA A 74 8.61 -9.57 -4.97
C ALA A 74 8.40 -10.94 -4.33
N GLU A 75 8.50 -11.03 -3.00
CA GLU A 75 8.26 -12.28 -2.27
C GLU A 75 6.81 -12.74 -2.39
N PHE A 76 5.88 -11.82 -2.37
CA PHE A 76 4.46 -12.13 -2.51
C PHE A 76 4.09 -12.53 -3.94
N LYS A 77 4.83 -12.06 -4.92
CA LYS A 77 4.62 -12.34 -6.35
C LYS A 77 3.20 -11.99 -6.82
N PRO A 78 2.77 -10.73 -6.64
CA PRO A 78 1.43 -10.33 -7.05
C PRO A 78 1.28 -10.27 -8.57
N GLY A 79 0.07 -10.55 -9.04
CA GLY A 79 -0.30 -10.29 -10.43
C GLY A 79 -0.84 -8.88 -10.63
N MET A 80 -1.22 -8.21 -9.54
CA MET A 80 -1.71 -6.83 -9.57
C MET A 80 -1.29 -6.12 -8.30
N VAL A 81 -0.96 -4.84 -8.41
CA VAL A 81 -0.66 -3.98 -7.27
C VAL A 81 -1.62 -2.81 -7.28
N VAL A 82 -2.29 -2.59 -6.16
CA VAL A 82 -3.18 -1.44 -5.95
C VAL A 82 -2.50 -0.53 -4.94
N LEU A 83 -2.24 0.70 -5.34
CA LEU A 83 -1.55 1.67 -4.48
C LEU A 83 -2.52 2.74 -4.00
N ASP A 84 -2.43 3.05 -2.71
CA ASP A 84 -3.05 4.25 -2.17
C ASP A 84 -2.18 5.45 -2.55
N THR A 85 -2.79 6.59 -2.75
CA THR A 85 -2.05 7.81 -3.10
C THR A 85 -2.77 9.04 -2.58
N SER A 86 -2.12 10.18 -2.72
CA SER A 86 -2.68 11.49 -2.38
C SER A 86 -2.08 12.54 -3.28
N THR A 87 -2.70 13.70 -3.36
CA THR A 87 -2.17 14.82 -4.15
C THR A 87 -0.76 15.18 -3.72
N ALA A 88 -0.49 15.14 -2.41
CA ALA A 88 0.82 15.50 -1.87
C ALA A 88 1.92 14.49 -2.20
N SER A 89 1.57 13.24 -2.45
CA SER A 89 2.56 12.16 -2.62
C SER A 89 2.55 11.52 -4.00
N ILE A 90 1.75 12.03 -4.95
CA ILE A 90 1.52 11.33 -6.23
C ILE A 90 2.80 11.07 -7.01
N TYR A 91 3.71 12.01 -7.08
CA TYR A 91 4.96 11.81 -7.84
C TYR A 91 5.82 10.72 -7.23
N ASN A 92 5.92 10.70 -5.91
CA ASN A 92 6.62 9.63 -5.20
C ASN A 92 5.94 8.28 -5.43
N ASP A 93 4.62 8.25 -5.35
CA ASP A 93 3.87 7.00 -5.45
C ASP A 93 3.96 6.39 -6.84
N VAL A 94 4.00 7.22 -7.88
CA VAL A 94 4.24 6.76 -9.25
C VAL A 94 5.63 6.14 -9.37
N LYS A 95 6.64 6.76 -8.76
CA LYS A 95 8.00 6.22 -8.73
C LYS A 95 8.05 4.86 -8.05
N VAL A 96 7.34 4.72 -6.93
CA VAL A 96 7.26 3.44 -6.24
C VAL A 96 6.64 2.38 -7.15
N ALA A 97 5.56 2.73 -7.84
CA ALA A 97 4.91 1.82 -8.77
C ALA A 97 5.85 1.35 -9.88
N GLU A 98 6.69 2.24 -10.39
CA GLU A 98 7.66 1.91 -11.44
C GLU A 98 8.73 0.92 -10.96
N GLU A 99 9.07 0.95 -9.67
CA GLU A 99 10.07 0.05 -9.09
C GLU A 99 9.51 -1.35 -8.80
N LEU A 100 8.22 -1.50 -8.82
CA LEU A 100 7.56 -2.78 -8.59
C LEU A 100 7.29 -3.51 -9.90
#